data_403b9625e3eb72f046710276a7d374a6
#
_entry.id   403b9625e3eb72f046710276a7d374a6
#
_cell.length_a   1.000
_cell.length_b   1.000
_cell.length_c   1.000
_cell.angle_alpha   90.00
_cell.angle_beta   90.00
_cell.angle_gamma   90.00
#
_symmetry.space_group_name_H-M   'P 1'
#
loop_
_entity.id
_entity.type
_entity.pdbx_description
1 polymer ?
#
loop_
_entity_poly.entity_id
_entity_poly.type
_entity_poly.pdbx_seq_one_letter_code
_entity_poly.pdbx_strand_id
1 'polypeptide(L)'
;MKAYKTLKAGNLMMLRAYIKGPEGKAHPKLLVDTGSAYTIIAHEFLEMIGCSPALCKKRRRVFTASGIEMLPVVEVELFHCLGQGIENAAISAHTLPFGTYMDGLLGMDFLSEFIFDIRPSANEIIRH
;
A
#
# COMPACT_ATOMS: atom_id res chain seq x y z
N MET A 1 12.20 -12.25 -14.76
CA MET A 1 12.63 -10.92 -14.32
C MET A 1 11.86 -9.87 -15.09
N LYS A 2 11.28 -8.92 -14.39
CA LYS A 2 10.46 -7.88 -15.03
C LYS A 2 10.68 -6.53 -14.36
N ALA A 3 10.83 -5.49 -15.18
CA ALA A 3 11.03 -4.13 -14.70
C ALA A 3 9.72 -3.35 -14.72
N TYR A 4 9.48 -2.59 -13.67
CA TYR A 4 8.32 -1.73 -13.51
C TYR A 4 8.77 -0.29 -13.29
N LYS A 5 8.28 0.62 -14.12
CA LYS A 5 8.56 2.04 -13.96
C LYS A 5 7.82 2.58 -12.75
N THR A 6 8.51 3.42 -11.97
CA THR A 6 7.89 4.09 -10.83
C THR A 6 7.46 5.50 -11.23
N LEU A 7 6.47 6.01 -10.53
CA LEU A 7 6.07 7.40 -10.58
C LEU A 7 6.99 8.18 -9.65
N LYS A 8 7.41 9.35 -10.07
CA LYS A 8 8.36 10.15 -9.30
C LYS A 8 7.68 11.41 -8.74
N ALA A 9 7.88 11.65 -7.45
CA ALA A 9 7.52 12.90 -6.80
C ALA A 9 8.72 13.36 -5.98
N GLY A 10 9.47 14.34 -6.50
CA GLY A 10 10.76 14.72 -5.92
C GLY A 10 11.72 13.52 -5.97
N ASN A 11 12.21 13.11 -4.82
CA ASN A 11 13.09 11.95 -4.67
C ASN A 11 12.34 10.67 -4.25
N LEU A 12 11.01 10.73 -4.21
CA LEU A 12 10.21 9.60 -3.76
C LEU A 12 9.78 8.73 -4.94
N MET A 13 9.74 7.43 -4.72
CA MET A 13 9.29 6.45 -5.71
C MET A 13 7.88 6.00 -5.35
N MET A 14 6.96 6.07 -6.30
CA MET A 14 5.57 5.68 -6.10
C MET A 14 5.12 4.70 -7.18
N LEU A 15 4.13 3.88 -6.84
CA LEU A 15 3.54 2.89 -7.74
C LEU A 15 2.03 2.92 -7.62
N ARG A 16 1.35 2.64 -8.73
CA ARG A 16 -0.08 2.33 -8.68
C ARG A 16 -0.27 0.89 -8.25
N ALA A 17 -1.09 0.67 -7.24
CA ALA A 17 -1.57 -0.65 -6.89
C ALA A 17 -2.98 -0.82 -7.42
N TYR A 18 -3.46 -2.05 -7.41
CA TYR A 18 -4.85 -2.39 -7.70
C TYR A 18 -5.42 -3.06 -6.45
N ILE A 19 -6.56 -2.57 -5.99
CA ILE A 19 -7.30 -3.21 -4.90
C ILE A 19 -8.72 -3.51 -5.35
N LYS A 20 -9.25 -4.64 -4.90
CA LYS A 20 -10.61 -5.06 -5.19
C LYS A 20 -11.29 -5.50 -3.90
N GLY A 21 -12.52 -5.06 -3.74
CA GLY A 21 -13.41 -5.47 -2.66
C GLY A 21 -14.79 -5.82 -3.19
N PRO A 22 -15.76 -6.09 -2.30
CA PRO A 22 -17.10 -6.53 -2.71
C PRO A 22 -17.88 -5.48 -3.51
N GLU A 23 -17.56 -4.20 -3.39
CA GLU A 23 -18.33 -3.14 -4.04
C GLU A 23 -17.55 -2.44 -5.16
N GLY A 24 -16.37 -2.94 -5.52
CA GLY A 24 -15.64 -2.35 -6.64
C GLY A 24 -14.14 -2.48 -6.53
N LYS A 25 -13.46 -1.65 -7.30
CA LYS A 25 -12.00 -1.63 -7.41
C LYS A 25 -11.48 -0.20 -7.37
N ALA A 26 -10.20 -0.05 -7.01
CA ALA A 26 -9.52 1.24 -6.99
C ALA A 26 -8.04 1.06 -7.29
N HIS A 27 -7.39 2.16 -7.64
CA HIS A 27 -5.96 2.16 -8.00
C HIS A 27 -5.21 3.20 -7.16
N PRO A 28 -4.98 2.92 -5.88
CA PRO A 28 -4.25 3.88 -5.03
C PRO A 28 -2.80 4.01 -5.46
N LYS A 29 -2.28 5.22 -5.33
CA LYS A 29 -0.88 5.51 -5.56
C LYS A 29 -0.12 5.37 -4.25
N LEU A 30 0.80 4.41 -4.18
CA LEU A 30 1.51 4.06 -2.97
C LEU A 30 2.97 4.50 -3.04
N LEU A 31 3.45 5.06 -1.94
CA LEU A 31 4.87 5.33 -1.74
C LEU A 31 5.59 4.01 -1.44
N VAL A 32 6.67 3.72 -2.16
CA VAL A 32 7.53 2.58 -1.85
C VAL A 32 8.28 2.89 -0.55
N ASP A 33 7.97 2.17 0.52
CA ASP A 33 8.46 2.49 1.86
C ASP A 33 9.01 1.26 2.57
N THR A 34 10.31 1.04 2.42
CA THR A 34 11.00 -0.07 3.08
C THR A 34 11.12 0.12 4.60
N GLY A 35 10.81 1.32 5.09
CA GLY A 35 10.77 1.61 6.53
C GLY A 35 9.42 1.33 7.18
N SER A 36 8.40 0.98 6.38
CA SER A 36 7.08 0.61 6.90
C SER A 36 6.94 -0.90 6.96
N ALA A 37 6.58 -1.43 8.13
CA ALA A 37 6.36 -2.87 8.28
C ALA A 37 5.11 -3.35 7.54
N TYR A 38 4.13 -2.48 7.37
CA TYR A 38 2.83 -2.84 6.81
C TYR A 38 2.43 -1.90 5.68
N THR A 39 1.69 -2.45 4.72
CA THR A 39 1.04 -1.68 3.66
C THR A 39 -0.15 -0.95 4.26
N ILE A 40 -0.22 0.35 4.00
CA ILE A 40 -1.23 1.26 4.56
C ILE A 40 -1.93 1.94 3.40
N ILE A 41 -3.26 1.97 3.42
CA ILE A 41 -4.06 2.65 2.39
C ILE A 41 -5.04 3.61 3.07
N ALA A 42 -5.26 4.76 2.45
CA ALA A 42 -6.19 5.76 2.95
C ALA A 42 -7.62 5.21 3.06
N HIS A 43 -8.33 5.64 4.09
CA HIS A 43 -9.69 5.18 4.38
C HIS A 43 -10.64 5.29 3.18
N GLU A 44 -10.55 6.37 2.43
CA GLU A 44 -11.45 6.65 1.31
C GLU A 44 -11.41 5.55 0.24
N PHE A 45 -10.22 5.05 -0.06
CA PHE A 45 -10.07 3.99 -1.06
C PHE A 45 -10.67 2.67 -0.58
N LEU A 46 -10.51 2.36 0.70
CA LEU A 46 -11.05 1.13 1.26
C LEU A 46 -12.57 1.18 1.36
N GLU A 47 -13.12 2.34 1.72
CA GLU A 47 -14.57 2.51 1.72
C GLU A 47 -15.15 2.41 0.32
N MET A 48 -14.46 2.95 -0.69
CA MET A 48 -14.89 2.92 -2.08
C MET A 48 -15.11 1.50 -2.60
N ILE A 49 -14.32 0.54 -2.13
CA ILE A 49 -14.42 -0.86 -2.57
C ILE A 49 -15.26 -1.73 -1.63
N GLY A 50 -15.90 -1.13 -0.63
CA GLY A 50 -16.77 -1.85 0.30
C GLY A 50 -16.05 -2.52 1.46
N CYS A 51 -14.83 -2.06 1.79
CA CYS A 51 -14.04 -2.57 2.91
C CYS A 51 -13.88 -1.48 3.96
N SER A 52 -15.01 -1.01 4.53
CA SER A 52 -14.99 0.14 5.42
C SER A 52 -14.18 -0.13 6.70
N PRO A 53 -13.13 0.67 6.97
CA PRO A 53 -12.37 0.54 8.22
C PRO A 53 -13.21 0.83 9.46
N ALA A 54 -14.23 1.66 9.34
CA ALA A 54 -15.12 2.01 10.46
C ALA A 54 -15.92 0.80 10.99
N LEU A 55 -16.15 -0.19 10.13
CA LEU A 55 -16.88 -1.42 10.49
C LEU A 55 -15.95 -2.54 10.94
N CYS A 56 -14.66 -2.30 10.88
CA CYS A 56 -13.67 -3.33 11.19
C CYS A 56 -13.34 -3.34 12.67
N LYS A 57 -13.31 -4.55 13.27
CA LYS A 57 -12.96 -4.73 14.68
C LYS A 57 -11.49 -5.04 14.89
N LYS A 58 -10.80 -5.52 13.86
CA LYS A 58 -9.40 -5.89 13.94
C LYS A 58 -8.52 -4.65 13.86
N ARG A 59 -7.54 -4.56 14.76
CA ARG A 59 -6.59 -3.47 14.78
C ARG A 59 -5.17 -4.01 14.88
N ARG A 60 -4.23 -3.20 14.42
CA ARG A 60 -2.82 -3.55 14.40
C ARG A 60 -2.01 -2.39 14.95
N ARG A 61 -1.01 -2.72 15.77
CA ARG A 61 -0.05 -1.74 16.24
C ARG A 61 0.96 -1.45 15.13
N VAL A 62 1.08 -0.18 14.78
CA VAL A 62 1.99 0.28 13.72
C VAL A 62 2.89 1.37 14.27
N PHE A 63 4.20 1.26 14.00
CA PHE A 63 5.15 2.29 14.34
C PHE A 63 5.16 3.32 13.22
N THR A 64 4.92 4.59 13.58
CA THR A 64 4.95 5.73 12.66
C THR A 64 5.99 6.73 13.14
N ALA A 65 6.24 7.76 12.33
CA ALA A 65 7.13 8.85 12.73
C ALA A 65 6.63 9.56 14.00
N SER A 66 5.33 9.53 14.27
CA SER A 66 4.70 10.15 15.44
C SER A 66 4.66 9.23 16.67
N GLY A 67 5.15 8.00 16.54
CA GLY A 67 5.11 7.01 17.62
C GLY A 67 4.31 5.78 17.23
N ILE A 68 3.65 5.18 18.22
CA ILE A 68 2.87 3.95 18.01
C ILE A 68 1.40 4.32 17.84
N GLU A 69 0.78 3.79 16.77
CA GLU A 69 -0.64 3.97 16.51
C GLU A 69 -1.32 2.61 16.33
N MET A 70 -2.58 2.53 16.76
CA MET A 70 -3.42 1.36 16.53
C MET A 70 -4.29 1.64 15.30
N LEU A 71 -4.02 0.96 14.20
CA LEU A 71 -4.73 1.15 12.94
C LEU A 71 -5.73 0.03 12.68
N PRO A 72 -6.91 0.35 12.12
CA PRO A 72 -7.81 -0.68 11.63
C PRO A 72 -7.15 -1.54 10.56
N VAL A 73 -7.45 -2.83 10.56
CA VAL A 73 -6.99 -3.75 9.52
C VAL A 73 -8.21 -4.30 8.81
N VAL A 74 -8.29 -4.08 7.51
CA VAL A 74 -9.34 -4.63 6.67
C VAL A 74 -8.78 -5.70 5.77
N GLU A 75 -9.61 -6.65 5.37
CA GLU A 75 -9.26 -7.65 4.38
C GLU A 75 -9.87 -7.24 3.05
N VAL A 76 -9.01 -7.07 2.03
CA VAL A 76 -9.45 -6.82 0.66
C VAL A 76 -9.43 -8.13 -0.11
N GLU A 77 -10.32 -8.27 -1.10
CA GLU A 77 -10.39 -9.51 -1.89
C GLU A 77 -9.13 -9.75 -2.69
N LEU A 78 -8.54 -8.66 -3.23
CA LEU A 78 -7.29 -8.74 -3.98
C LEU A 78 -6.50 -7.46 -3.80
N PHE A 79 -5.21 -7.60 -3.54
CA PHE A 79 -4.21 -6.55 -3.63
C PHE A 79 -3.20 -6.96 -4.70
N HIS A 80 -2.98 -6.12 -5.69
CA HIS A 80 -2.06 -6.42 -6.80
C HIS A 80 -1.11 -5.25 -7.02
N CYS A 81 0.18 -5.53 -7.05
CA CYS A 81 1.21 -4.53 -7.28
C CYS A 81 2.46 -5.22 -7.82
N LEU A 82 3.22 -4.54 -8.65
CA LEU A 82 4.48 -5.07 -9.20
C LEU A 82 4.32 -6.47 -9.82
N GLY A 83 3.20 -6.69 -10.51
CA GLY A 83 2.93 -7.96 -11.17
C GLY A 83 2.55 -9.11 -10.24
N GLN A 84 2.34 -8.85 -8.94
CA GLN A 84 2.01 -9.88 -7.96
C GLN A 84 0.67 -9.58 -7.30
N GLY A 85 -0.20 -10.58 -7.24
CA GLY A 85 -1.49 -10.48 -6.57
C GLY A 85 -1.50 -11.27 -5.27
N ILE A 86 -2.12 -10.70 -4.25
CA ILE A 86 -2.34 -11.37 -2.96
C ILE A 86 -3.85 -11.34 -2.69
N GLU A 87 -4.44 -12.53 -2.63
CA GLU A 87 -5.85 -12.69 -2.30
C GLU A 87 -6.05 -12.55 -0.79
N ASN A 88 -7.18 -11.95 -0.40
CA ASN A 88 -7.56 -11.79 1.00
C ASN A 88 -6.45 -11.08 1.79
N ALA A 89 -5.91 -10.01 1.21
CA ALA A 89 -4.80 -9.29 1.79
C ALA A 89 -5.25 -8.41 2.96
N ALA A 90 -4.48 -8.45 4.04
CA ALA A 90 -4.71 -7.60 5.20
C ALA A 90 -4.04 -6.23 4.98
N ILE A 91 -4.84 -5.18 4.97
CA ILE A 91 -4.38 -3.81 4.72
C ILE A 91 -4.70 -2.96 5.95
N SER A 92 -3.71 -2.19 6.40
CA SER A 92 -3.92 -1.22 7.47
C SER A 92 -4.49 0.07 6.87
N ALA A 93 -5.48 0.64 7.55
CA ALA A 93 -6.13 1.87 7.11
C ALA A 93 -5.61 3.06 7.92
N HIS A 94 -5.36 4.18 7.26
CA HIS A 94 -4.95 5.41 7.94
C HIS A 94 -5.47 6.63 7.20
N THR A 95 -5.73 7.70 7.94
CA THR A 95 -6.00 9.00 7.35
C THR A 95 -4.65 9.65 7.05
N LEU A 96 -4.41 9.93 5.77
CA LEU A 96 -3.19 10.59 5.36
C LEU A 96 -3.31 12.10 5.52
N PRO A 97 -2.20 12.81 5.78
CA PRO A 97 -2.24 14.26 5.89
C PRO A 97 -2.78 14.91 4.61
N PHE A 98 -3.54 15.98 4.79
CA PHE A 98 -4.08 16.75 3.67
C PHE A 98 -2.94 17.27 2.79
N GLY A 99 -3.12 17.17 1.47
CA GLY A 99 -2.13 17.66 0.50
C GLY A 99 -0.99 16.69 0.20
N THR A 100 -1.06 15.45 0.68
CA THR A 100 -0.07 14.45 0.31
C THR A 100 -0.28 14.00 -1.14
N TYR A 101 0.83 13.62 -1.79
CA TYR A 101 0.79 13.12 -3.17
C TYR A 101 0.52 11.63 -3.26
N MET A 102 0.39 10.95 -2.12
CA MET A 102 0.23 9.51 -2.05
C MET A 102 -1.09 9.13 -1.39
N ASP A 103 -1.58 7.95 -1.74
CA ASP A 103 -2.81 7.39 -1.19
C ASP A 103 -2.53 6.30 -0.16
N GLY A 104 -1.26 6.01 0.07
CA GLY A 104 -0.82 5.01 1.03
C GLY A 104 0.66 4.71 0.93
N LEU A 105 1.08 3.68 1.66
CA LEU A 105 2.46 3.21 1.72
C LEU A 105 2.50 1.73 1.32
N LEU A 106 3.44 1.37 0.46
CA LEU A 106 3.74 -0.03 0.14
C LEU A 106 4.81 -0.50 1.11
N GLY A 107 4.44 -1.37 2.04
CA GLY A 107 5.31 -1.77 3.14
C GLY A 107 6.02 -3.10 2.94
N MET A 108 6.79 -3.47 3.96
CA MET A 108 7.61 -4.67 3.92
C MET A 108 6.81 -5.96 3.99
N ASP A 109 5.56 -5.92 4.46
CA ASP A 109 4.67 -7.08 4.42
C ASP A 109 4.45 -7.58 2.99
N PHE A 110 4.42 -6.67 2.01
CA PHE A 110 4.37 -7.03 0.60
C PHE A 110 5.79 -7.21 0.02
N LEU A 111 6.68 -6.24 0.25
CA LEU A 111 7.99 -6.23 -0.39
C LEU A 111 8.86 -7.43 0.00
N SER A 112 8.68 -7.98 1.21
CA SER A 112 9.46 -9.13 1.67
C SER A 112 8.96 -10.47 1.13
N GLU A 113 7.79 -10.51 0.50
CA GLU A 113 7.25 -11.74 -0.09
C GLU A 113 7.95 -12.15 -1.39
N PHE A 114 8.64 -11.20 -2.03
CA PHE A 114 9.25 -11.41 -3.34
C PHE A 114 10.66 -10.82 -3.36
N ILE A 115 11.41 -11.13 -4.41
CA ILE A 115 12.75 -10.57 -4.60
C ILE A 115 12.65 -9.36 -5.52
N PHE A 116 12.93 -8.18 -4.97
CA PHE A 116 12.91 -6.92 -5.70
C PHE A 116 14.26 -6.22 -5.66
N ASP A 117 14.65 -5.63 -6.79
CA ASP A 117 15.73 -4.65 -6.85
C ASP A 117 15.11 -3.27 -6.98
N ILE A 118 15.34 -2.42 -6.01
CA ILE A 118 14.86 -1.04 -6.03
C ILE A 118 15.97 -0.19 -6.62
N ARG A 119 15.68 0.48 -7.74
CA ARG A 119 16.67 1.28 -8.50
C ARG A 119 16.22 2.73 -8.59
N PRO A 120 16.50 3.54 -7.57
CA PRO A 120 15.99 4.91 -7.51
C PRO A 120 16.44 5.81 -8.66
N SER A 121 17.72 5.74 -9.05
CA SER A 121 18.22 6.58 -10.12
C SER A 121 17.66 6.23 -11.49
N ALA A 122 17.18 5.01 -11.67
CA ALA A 122 16.54 4.55 -12.90
C ALA A 122 15.00 4.67 -12.86
N ASN A 123 14.43 5.07 -11.73
CA ASN A 123 12.98 5.14 -11.50
C ASN A 123 12.30 3.82 -11.84
N GLU A 124 12.87 2.71 -11.36
CA GLU A 124 12.29 1.40 -11.62
C GLU A 124 12.52 0.43 -10.48
N ILE A 125 11.68 -0.60 -10.44
CA ILE A 125 11.83 -1.75 -9.55
C ILE A 125 11.81 -2.99 -10.42
N ILE A 126 12.78 -3.86 -10.20
CA ILE A 126 12.87 -5.12 -10.92
C ILE A 126 12.40 -6.23 -9.98
N ARG A 127 11.42 -7.00 -10.45
CA ARG A 127 10.95 -8.18 -9.75
C ARG A 127 11.63 -9.41 -10.36
N HIS A 128 12.16 -10.23 -9.52
CA HIS A 128 12.80 -11.48 -9.91
C HIS A 128 11.89 -12.73 -9.67
#